data_4b6c21085c23bfde867986302e8bb27e
#
_entry.id   4b6c21085c23bfde867986302e8bb27e
#
_cell.length_a   1.000
_cell.length_b   1.000
_cell.length_c   1.000
_cell.angle_alpha   90.00
_cell.angle_beta   90.00
_cell.angle_gamma   90.00
#
_symmetry.space_group_name_H-M   'P 1'
#
loop_
_entity.id
_entity.type
_entity.pdbx_description
1 polymer ?
#
loop_
_entity_poly.entity_id
_entity_poly.type
_entity_poly.pdbx_seq_one_letter_code
_entity_poly.pdbx_strand_id
1 'polypeptide(L)'
;MDYLIKESQFLLLMTRLFVVGILTALMVSAVPISHAAEIKELETGILFGGLHGMANETIAANSTLDDLPAIAEDYTATWCGNCVEVGNALETVAENVSMEIYAVHRNIYETQDPLGNENVDQRFRDRYGFYAPQFKPPVAGINGKYALQGSNPVGDSLESDFAELATQPRNLGDGFVSMAWTPTGENSGTVAWSIDQSTSAEYNVSVWMVEKVAYFPDGTNNQIYYHHIVREIIDVGTVTDAGLSSGTAQVTYADAYDDDDLEVHLMFHEYIEPVVVEEEQKPEPETEDTPFISMPLTILALLAVALRRQHQ
;
A
#
# COMPACT_ATOMS: atom_id res chain seq x y z
N MET A 1 -5.45 -12.01 -71.59
CA MET A 1 -5.00 -12.85 -70.45
C MET A 1 -4.20 -12.01 -69.44
N ASP A 2 -3.35 -11.12 -69.89
CA ASP A 2 -2.48 -10.31 -68.98
C ASP A 2 -3.22 -9.32 -68.05
N TYR A 3 -4.40 -8.82 -68.45
CA TYR A 3 -5.16 -7.86 -67.65
C TYR A 3 -5.74 -8.51 -66.36
N LEU A 4 -6.26 -9.72 -66.48
CA LEU A 4 -6.82 -10.47 -65.33
C LEU A 4 -5.76 -10.89 -64.29
N ILE A 5 -4.53 -11.12 -64.77
CA ILE A 5 -3.40 -11.46 -63.88
C ILE A 5 -2.95 -10.23 -63.10
N LYS A 6 -2.92 -9.06 -63.69
CA LYS A 6 -2.57 -7.80 -62.98
C LYS A 6 -3.61 -7.41 -61.92
N GLU A 7 -4.91 -7.56 -62.21
CA GLU A 7 -5.94 -7.28 -61.19
C GLU A 7 -5.86 -8.23 -59.99
N SER A 8 -5.61 -9.50 -60.23
CA SER A 8 -5.48 -10.49 -59.18
C SER A 8 -4.26 -10.23 -58.28
N GLN A 9 -3.14 -9.80 -58.86
CA GLN A 9 -1.93 -9.42 -58.11
C GLN A 9 -2.12 -8.14 -57.32
N PHE A 10 -2.82 -7.14 -57.89
CA PHE A 10 -3.13 -5.91 -57.17
C PHE A 10 -4.06 -6.14 -55.99
N LEU A 11 -5.08 -6.98 -56.14
CA LEU A 11 -6.02 -7.32 -55.07
C LEU A 11 -5.29 -8.08 -53.92
N LEU A 12 -4.37 -8.98 -54.27
CA LEU A 12 -3.57 -9.71 -53.32
C LEU A 12 -2.61 -8.82 -52.52
N LEU A 13 -2.02 -7.81 -53.18
CA LEU A 13 -1.14 -6.82 -52.54
C LEU A 13 -1.92 -5.93 -51.57
N MET A 14 -3.10 -5.45 -51.97
CA MET A 14 -3.97 -4.62 -51.13
C MET A 14 -4.46 -5.40 -49.91
N THR A 15 -4.81 -6.67 -50.03
CA THR A 15 -5.22 -7.53 -48.92
C THR A 15 -4.06 -7.75 -47.92
N ARG A 16 -2.84 -7.94 -48.41
CA ARG A 16 -1.65 -8.09 -47.57
C ARG A 16 -1.32 -6.80 -46.80
N LEU A 17 -1.41 -5.65 -47.46
CA LEU A 17 -1.21 -4.35 -46.83
C LEU A 17 -2.27 -4.04 -45.78
N PHE A 18 -3.52 -4.44 -46.01
CA PHE A 18 -4.60 -4.27 -45.03
C PHE A 18 -4.43 -5.18 -43.80
N VAL A 19 -4.03 -6.43 -44.00
CA VAL A 19 -3.73 -7.36 -42.91
C VAL A 19 -2.53 -6.90 -42.09
N VAL A 20 -1.46 -6.42 -42.71
CA VAL A 20 -0.30 -5.85 -42.02
C VAL A 20 -0.69 -4.59 -41.26
N GLY A 21 -1.53 -3.73 -41.83
CA GLY A 21 -2.03 -2.53 -41.16
C GLY A 21 -2.87 -2.84 -39.91
N ILE A 22 -3.72 -3.87 -39.96
CA ILE A 22 -4.50 -4.33 -38.80
C ILE A 22 -3.59 -4.95 -37.74
N LEU A 23 -2.61 -5.77 -38.14
CA LEU A 23 -1.66 -6.40 -37.19
C LEU A 23 -0.80 -5.34 -36.49
N THR A 24 -0.33 -4.30 -37.21
CA THR A 24 0.43 -3.21 -36.58
C THR A 24 -0.44 -2.36 -35.67
N ALA A 25 -1.69 -2.10 -36.01
CA ALA A 25 -2.63 -1.38 -35.13
C ALA A 25 -2.95 -2.17 -33.86
N LEU A 26 -3.09 -3.50 -33.95
CA LEU A 26 -3.28 -4.39 -32.80
C LEU A 26 -2.03 -4.47 -31.90
N MET A 27 -0.84 -4.41 -32.47
CA MET A 27 0.41 -4.39 -31.69
C MET A 27 0.61 -3.09 -30.91
N VAL A 28 0.18 -1.94 -31.48
CA VAL A 28 0.29 -0.63 -30.78
C VAL A 28 -0.70 -0.52 -29.61
N SER A 29 -1.86 -1.20 -29.70
CA SER A 29 -2.85 -1.21 -28.60
C SER A 29 -2.47 -2.14 -27.45
N ALA A 30 -1.43 -2.95 -27.58
CA ALA A 30 -0.96 -3.89 -26.56
C ALA A 30 0.27 -3.36 -25.78
N VAL A 31 0.64 -2.08 -25.91
CA VAL A 31 1.64 -1.49 -25.02
C VAL A 31 1.01 -1.41 -23.63
N PRO A 32 1.52 -2.16 -22.64
CA PRO A 32 1.06 -1.99 -21.27
C PRO A 32 1.30 -0.51 -20.90
N ILE A 33 0.26 0.18 -20.50
CA ILE A 33 0.40 1.48 -19.86
C ILE A 33 1.08 1.15 -18.52
N SER A 34 2.41 1.25 -18.47
CA SER A 34 3.10 1.27 -17.19
C SER A 34 2.63 2.55 -16.52
N HIS A 35 1.83 2.44 -15.46
CA HIS A 35 1.60 3.58 -14.59
C HIS A 35 2.98 3.94 -14.04
N ALA A 36 3.41 5.18 -14.28
CA ALA A 36 4.60 5.70 -13.64
C ALA A 36 4.39 5.58 -12.13
N ALA A 37 5.46 5.26 -11.41
CA ALA A 37 5.41 5.32 -9.95
C ALA A 37 4.98 6.73 -9.53
N GLU A 38 4.14 6.82 -8.51
CA GLU A 38 3.59 8.07 -8.01
C GLU A 38 3.63 8.06 -6.49
N ILE A 39 4.14 9.13 -5.90
CA ILE A 39 3.97 9.40 -4.47
C ILE A 39 2.63 10.10 -4.31
N LYS A 40 1.74 9.47 -3.56
CA LYS A 40 0.44 10.03 -3.24
C LYS A 40 0.49 10.67 -1.87
N GLU A 41 0.20 11.97 -1.80
CA GLU A 41 -0.09 12.65 -0.54
C GLU A 41 -1.55 12.43 -0.16
N LEU A 42 -1.78 12.07 1.11
CA LEU A 42 -3.07 11.67 1.63
C LEU A 42 -3.58 12.70 2.64
N GLU A 43 -4.87 12.89 2.67
CA GLU A 43 -5.57 13.73 3.64
C GLU A 43 -6.12 12.93 4.84
N THR A 44 -5.54 11.76 5.12
CA THR A 44 -5.99 10.81 6.16
C THR A 44 -5.42 11.09 7.55
N GLY A 45 -4.75 12.22 7.73
CA GLY A 45 -4.13 12.61 9.00
C GLY A 45 -2.72 12.03 9.18
N ILE A 46 -2.10 12.39 10.31
CA ILE A 46 -0.72 12.01 10.64
C ILE A 46 -0.66 10.76 11.51
N LEU A 47 0.40 9.97 11.35
CA LEU A 47 0.81 8.88 12.24
C LEU A 47 2.19 9.21 12.80
N PHE A 48 2.34 9.17 14.14
CA PHE A 48 3.59 9.43 14.83
C PHE A 48 3.66 8.66 16.16
N GLY A 49 4.83 8.62 16.78
CA GLY A 49 5.08 7.89 18.02
C GLY A 49 6.39 7.13 17.94
N GLY A 50 6.36 5.80 18.17
CA GLY A 50 7.54 4.94 18.08
C GLY A 50 8.34 4.84 19.37
N LEU A 51 7.82 5.32 20.54
CA LEU A 51 8.40 4.96 21.83
C LEU A 51 8.14 3.47 22.09
N HIS A 52 9.19 2.68 22.31
CA HIS A 52 9.04 1.23 22.39
C HIS A 52 10.01 0.54 23.34
N GLY A 53 9.83 -0.74 23.53
CA GLY A 53 10.71 -1.68 24.20
C GLY A 53 10.10 -3.08 24.27
N MET A 54 10.84 -4.04 24.84
CA MET A 54 10.42 -5.43 24.92
C MET A 54 9.16 -5.58 25.77
N ALA A 55 8.17 -6.31 25.25
CA ALA A 55 6.88 -6.50 25.92
C ALA A 55 6.96 -7.27 27.24
N ASN A 56 8.00 -8.09 27.43
CA ASN A 56 8.28 -8.84 28.65
C ASN A 56 9.12 -8.05 29.67
N GLU A 57 9.48 -6.79 29.41
CA GLU A 57 10.26 -5.93 30.30
C GLU A 57 9.46 -4.68 30.73
N THR A 58 9.85 -4.11 31.88
CA THR A 58 9.30 -2.81 32.28
C THR A 58 10.02 -1.69 31.55
N ILE A 59 9.24 -0.82 30.88
CA ILE A 59 9.74 0.26 30.05
C ILE A 59 9.34 1.59 30.66
N ALA A 60 10.24 2.58 30.56
CA ALA A 60 9.94 4.01 30.72
C ALA A 60 10.71 4.77 29.63
N ALA A 61 9.98 5.35 28.71
CA ALA A 61 10.53 6.10 27.57
C ALA A 61 9.85 7.45 27.44
N ASN A 62 10.56 8.44 26.94
CA ASN A 62 10.02 9.76 26.59
C ASN A 62 10.83 10.38 25.45
N SER A 63 10.18 11.29 24.73
CA SER A 63 10.79 12.07 23.66
C SER A 63 10.08 13.41 23.52
N THR A 64 10.77 14.43 22.97
CA THR A 64 10.08 15.60 22.43
C THR A 64 9.34 15.20 21.14
N LEU A 65 8.31 15.97 20.76
CA LEU A 65 7.57 15.68 19.52
C LEU A 65 8.46 15.80 18.27
N ASP A 66 9.43 16.71 18.30
CA ASP A 66 10.36 16.93 17.18
C ASP A 66 11.39 15.81 17.02
N ASP A 67 11.80 15.17 18.15
CA ASP A 67 12.80 14.11 18.15
C ASP A 67 12.21 12.70 17.88
N LEU A 68 10.88 12.59 17.76
CA LEU A 68 10.26 11.32 17.41
C LEU A 68 10.73 10.84 16.02
N PRO A 69 10.91 9.54 15.80
CA PRO A 69 11.24 9.00 14.50
C PRO A 69 10.12 9.24 13.48
N ALA A 70 10.46 9.26 12.20
CA ALA A 70 9.48 9.07 11.14
C ALA A 70 8.92 7.64 11.23
N ILE A 71 7.69 7.47 10.80
CA ILE A 71 7.02 6.16 10.80
C ILE A 71 6.88 5.67 9.36
N ALA A 72 7.47 4.51 9.07
CA ALA A 72 7.33 3.83 7.80
C ALA A 72 6.49 2.56 7.99
N GLU A 73 5.39 2.45 7.27
CA GLU A 73 4.57 1.24 7.20
C GLU A 73 4.86 0.53 5.87
N ASP A 74 5.45 -0.66 5.93
CA ASP A 74 5.74 -1.50 4.76
C ASP A 74 4.64 -2.54 4.56
N TYR A 75 3.72 -2.30 3.61
CA TYR A 75 2.71 -3.28 3.24
C TYR A 75 3.29 -4.35 2.36
N THR A 76 3.43 -5.53 2.91
CA THR A 76 4.24 -6.63 2.37
C THR A 76 3.52 -7.97 2.36
N ALA A 77 4.19 -9.02 1.88
CA ALA A 77 3.76 -10.41 2.00
C ALA A 77 4.93 -11.36 1.76
N THR A 78 4.88 -12.54 2.37
CA THR A 78 5.92 -13.58 2.28
C THR A 78 6.12 -14.18 0.87
N TRP A 79 5.21 -13.91 -0.04
CA TRP A 79 5.28 -14.30 -1.46
C TRP A 79 5.65 -13.14 -2.40
N CYS A 80 5.78 -11.93 -1.90
CA CYS A 80 5.96 -10.73 -2.70
C CYS A 80 7.44 -10.45 -2.99
N GLY A 81 7.92 -10.80 -4.18
CA GLY A 81 9.31 -10.58 -4.56
C GLY A 81 9.71 -9.09 -4.62
N ASN A 82 8.83 -8.22 -5.13
CA ASN A 82 9.10 -6.78 -5.21
C ASN A 82 9.11 -6.10 -3.83
N CYS A 83 8.47 -6.69 -2.82
CA CYS A 83 8.46 -6.17 -1.45
C CYS A 83 9.86 -6.21 -0.81
N VAL A 84 10.69 -7.16 -1.21
CA VAL A 84 12.06 -7.27 -0.72
C VAL A 84 12.89 -6.03 -1.06
N GLU A 85 12.71 -5.47 -2.25
CA GLU A 85 13.39 -4.25 -2.68
C GLU A 85 12.92 -3.04 -1.86
N VAL A 86 11.62 -2.95 -1.59
CA VAL A 86 11.03 -1.86 -0.79
C VAL A 86 11.49 -1.96 0.67
N GLY A 87 11.41 -3.13 1.29
CA GLY A 87 11.89 -3.35 2.65
C GLY A 87 13.38 -3.02 2.81
N ASN A 88 14.24 -3.51 1.91
CA ASN A 88 15.67 -3.19 1.93
C ASN A 88 15.96 -1.69 1.78
N ALA A 89 15.19 -0.98 0.97
CA ALA A 89 15.34 0.46 0.81
C ALA A 89 14.94 1.21 2.09
N LEU A 90 13.85 0.81 2.75
CA LEU A 90 13.43 1.37 4.03
C LEU A 90 14.48 1.13 5.12
N GLU A 91 15.02 -0.08 5.24
CA GLU A 91 16.11 -0.41 6.18
C GLU A 91 17.36 0.45 5.93
N THR A 92 17.75 0.62 4.67
CA THR A 92 18.88 1.47 4.29
C THR A 92 18.66 2.93 4.71
N VAL A 93 17.43 3.44 4.58
CA VAL A 93 17.08 4.79 5.02
C VAL A 93 17.12 4.89 6.54
N ALA A 94 16.60 3.91 7.27
CA ALA A 94 16.57 3.88 8.72
C ALA A 94 17.98 3.89 9.36
N GLU A 95 19.00 3.41 8.65
CA GLU A 95 20.40 3.52 9.10
C GLU A 95 20.90 4.98 9.19
N ASN A 96 20.29 5.91 8.43
CA ASN A 96 20.79 7.28 8.26
C ASN A 96 19.76 8.37 8.66
N VAL A 97 18.50 8.01 8.75
CA VAL A 97 17.37 8.88 9.12
C VAL A 97 16.69 8.26 10.33
N SER A 98 16.33 9.06 11.33
CA SER A 98 15.54 8.58 12.47
C SER A 98 14.16 8.12 11.96
N MET A 99 14.01 6.81 11.78
CA MET A 99 12.81 6.20 11.22
C MET A 99 12.57 4.82 11.85
N GLU A 100 11.33 4.53 12.24
CA GLU A 100 10.87 3.22 12.66
C GLU A 100 10.07 2.56 11.53
N ILE A 101 10.33 1.28 11.28
CA ILE A 101 9.68 0.49 10.23
C ILE A 101 8.66 -0.45 10.86
N TYR A 102 7.51 -0.60 10.21
CA TYR A 102 6.42 -1.47 10.63
C TYR A 102 5.94 -2.27 9.43
N ALA A 103 6.26 -3.57 9.40
CA ALA A 103 5.84 -4.47 8.34
C ALA A 103 4.38 -4.88 8.56
N VAL A 104 3.50 -4.45 7.67
CA VAL A 104 2.09 -4.82 7.63
C VAL A 104 1.92 -5.93 6.61
N HIS A 105 1.86 -7.16 7.09
CA HIS A 105 1.65 -8.32 6.23
C HIS A 105 0.21 -8.43 5.78
N ARG A 106 0.02 -8.67 4.48
CA ARG A 106 -1.30 -8.86 3.90
C ARG A 106 -2.03 -10.05 4.50
N ASN A 107 -3.29 -9.89 4.88
CA ASN A 107 -4.15 -10.94 5.42
C ASN A 107 -5.44 -11.10 4.59
N ILE A 108 -6.10 -9.99 4.24
CA ILE A 108 -7.39 -10.02 3.56
C ILE A 108 -7.24 -10.62 2.16
N TYR A 109 -8.03 -11.65 1.88
CA TYR A 109 -7.94 -12.49 0.66
C TYR A 109 -6.58 -13.21 0.51
N GLU A 110 -5.91 -13.50 1.64
CA GLU A 110 -4.62 -14.15 1.68
C GLU A 110 -4.75 -15.57 2.27
N THR A 111 -3.93 -16.48 1.76
CA THR A 111 -3.88 -17.88 2.22
C THR A 111 -2.45 -18.43 2.34
N GLN A 112 -1.44 -17.64 1.97
CA GLN A 112 -0.04 -18.08 1.89
C GLN A 112 0.86 -17.35 2.90
N ASP A 113 0.40 -16.21 3.44
CA ASP A 113 1.15 -15.42 4.42
C ASP A 113 0.57 -15.60 5.82
N PRO A 114 1.24 -16.35 6.70
CA PRO A 114 0.76 -16.58 8.07
C PRO A 114 1.09 -15.43 9.02
N LEU A 115 1.88 -14.44 8.56
CA LEU A 115 2.34 -13.33 9.41
C LEU A 115 1.32 -12.18 9.44
N GLY A 116 0.32 -12.19 8.53
CA GLY A 116 -0.71 -11.17 8.44
C GLY A 116 -1.77 -11.25 9.54
N ASN A 117 -2.30 -10.09 9.91
CA ASN A 117 -3.45 -9.93 10.81
C ASN A 117 -4.54 -9.13 10.11
N GLU A 118 -5.81 -9.58 10.22
CA GLU A 118 -6.94 -8.97 9.50
C GLU A 118 -7.17 -7.51 9.90
N ASN A 119 -7.13 -7.20 11.19
CA ASN A 119 -7.37 -5.84 11.69
C ASN A 119 -6.23 -4.88 11.28
N VAL A 120 -4.98 -5.36 11.31
CA VAL A 120 -3.81 -4.60 10.91
C VAL A 120 -3.85 -4.30 9.40
N ASP A 121 -4.14 -5.32 8.58
CA ASP A 121 -4.30 -5.19 7.12
C ASP A 121 -5.45 -4.23 6.77
N GLN A 122 -6.63 -4.39 7.42
CA GLN A 122 -7.78 -3.53 7.17
C GLN A 122 -7.47 -2.08 7.54
N ARG A 123 -6.86 -1.83 8.70
CA ARG A 123 -6.46 -0.47 9.13
C ARG A 123 -5.49 0.17 8.13
N PHE A 124 -4.52 -0.57 7.60
CA PHE A 124 -3.61 -0.07 6.57
C PHE A 124 -4.37 0.33 5.31
N ARG A 125 -5.29 -0.52 4.85
CA ARG A 125 -6.13 -0.26 3.67
C ARG A 125 -7.01 0.96 3.86
N ASP A 126 -7.65 1.09 5.00
CA ASP A 126 -8.53 2.22 5.31
C ASP A 126 -7.74 3.54 5.29
N ARG A 127 -6.56 3.55 5.91
CA ARG A 127 -5.71 4.74 5.96
C ARG A 127 -5.22 5.18 4.57
N TYR A 128 -4.75 4.24 3.78
CA TYR A 128 -4.12 4.57 2.50
C TYR A 128 -5.11 4.57 1.31
N GLY A 129 -6.41 4.42 1.56
CA GLY A 129 -7.47 4.60 0.56
C GLY A 129 -7.51 3.53 -0.51
N PHE A 130 -7.03 2.33 -0.21
CA PHE A 130 -6.99 1.23 -1.16
C PHE A 130 -8.09 0.20 -0.86
N TYR A 131 -9.28 0.47 -1.34
CA TYR A 131 -10.47 -0.37 -1.08
C TYR A 131 -10.65 -1.54 -2.05
N ALA A 132 -9.83 -1.63 -3.11
CA ALA A 132 -10.04 -2.64 -4.12
C ALA A 132 -9.46 -4.01 -3.72
N PRO A 133 -10.15 -5.12 -4.01
CA PRO A 133 -9.63 -6.47 -3.80
C PRO A 133 -8.33 -6.76 -4.56
N GLN A 134 -8.05 -5.97 -5.60
CA GLN A 134 -6.83 -6.07 -6.41
C GLN A 134 -5.64 -5.32 -5.81
N PHE A 135 -5.83 -4.59 -4.72
CA PHE A 135 -4.75 -3.93 -4.03
C PHE A 135 -3.73 -4.97 -3.53
N LYS A 136 -2.50 -4.82 -3.95
CA LYS A 136 -1.42 -5.77 -3.68
C LYS A 136 -0.19 -5.05 -3.16
N PRO A 137 0.59 -5.69 -2.25
CA PRO A 137 1.90 -5.20 -1.89
C PRO A 137 2.85 -5.20 -3.11
N PRO A 138 3.95 -4.40 -3.10
CA PRO A 138 4.33 -3.51 -2.01
C PRO A 138 3.62 -2.15 -2.04
N VAL A 139 3.40 -1.58 -0.85
CA VAL A 139 3.07 -0.17 -0.66
C VAL A 139 3.79 0.32 0.57
N ALA A 140 4.58 1.38 0.44
CA ALA A 140 5.18 2.05 1.57
C ALA A 140 4.34 3.27 1.98
N GLY A 141 3.92 3.32 3.25
CA GLY A 141 3.27 4.47 3.86
C GLY A 141 4.24 5.22 4.75
N ILE A 142 4.36 6.54 4.63
CA ILE A 142 5.26 7.34 5.46
C ILE A 142 4.47 8.36 6.27
N ASN A 143 4.67 8.34 7.61
CA ASN A 143 4.01 9.22 8.58
C ASN A 143 2.47 9.28 8.48
N GLY A 144 1.85 8.26 7.87
CA GLY A 144 0.41 8.24 7.61
C GLY A 144 -0.05 9.17 6.48
N LYS A 145 0.84 9.99 5.92
CA LYS A 145 0.52 11.06 4.95
C LYS A 145 0.91 10.75 3.51
N TYR A 146 1.91 9.93 3.32
CA TYR A 146 2.44 9.64 1.99
C TYR A 146 2.36 8.15 1.71
N ALA A 147 2.03 7.79 0.47
CA ALA A 147 2.06 6.42 0.01
C ALA A 147 2.79 6.32 -1.34
N LEU A 148 3.70 5.36 -1.44
CA LEU A 148 4.34 4.94 -2.68
C LEU A 148 3.92 3.51 -2.98
N GLN A 149 3.28 3.29 -4.12
CA GLN A 149 2.84 1.97 -4.56
C GLN A 149 3.83 1.37 -5.57
N GLY A 150 4.20 0.12 -5.33
CA GLY A 150 5.14 -0.61 -6.18
C GLY A 150 6.58 -0.46 -5.72
N SER A 151 7.51 -1.04 -6.50
CA SER A 151 8.95 -1.03 -6.24
C SER A 151 9.75 -0.19 -7.23
N ASN A 152 9.08 0.63 -8.03
CA ASN A 152 9.77 1.57 -8.92
C ASN A 152 9.91 2.92 -8.20
N PRO A 153 11.09 3.54 -8.22
CA PRO A 153 11.26 4.88 -7.65
C PRO A 153 10.56 5.94 -8.52
N VAL A 154 10.18 7.04 -7.88
CA VAL A 154 9.70 8.26 -8.54
C VAL A 154 10.88 9.18 -8.87
N GLY A 155 11.82 9.31 -7.93
CA GLY A 155 13.08 10.02 -8.08
C GLY A 155 14.22 9.12 -8.59
N ASP A 156 15.41 9.34 -8.04
CA ASP A 156 16.61 8.63 -8.46
C ASP A 156 16.65 7.17 -7.94
N SER A 157 16.12 6.93 -6.74
CA SER A 157 16.03 5.60 -6.11
C SER A 157 14.93 5.56 -5.05
N LEU A 158 14.51 4.36 -4.62
CA LEU A 158 13.56 4.18 -3.51
C LEU A 158 14.10 4.79 -2.21
N GLU A 159 15.38 4.63 -1.93
CA GLU A 159 16.02 5.20 -0.74
C GLU A 159 15.95 6.73 -0.75
N SER A 160 16.15 7.37 -1.92
CA SER A 160 16.03 8.83 -2.03
C SER A 160 14.60 9.28 -1.82
N ASP A 161 13.63 8.58 -2.38
CA ASP A 161 12.21 8.87 -2.22
C ASP A 161 11.78 8.73 -0.75
N PHE A 162 12.15 7.63 -0.10
CA PHE A 162 11.80 7.40 1.31
C PHE A 162 12.51 8.37 2.26
N ALA A 163 13.79 8.68 2.03
CA ALA A 163 14.51 9.66 2.84
C ALA A 163 13.91 11.06 2.71
N GLU A 164 13.50 11.46 1.52
CA GLU A 164 12.80 12.73 1.30
C GLU A 164 11.47 12.77 2.08
N LEU A 165 10.65 11.71 1.97
CA LEU A 165 9.36 11.65 2.65
C LEU A 165 9.49 11.57 4.17
N ALA A 166 10.47 10.81 4.68
CA ALA A 166 10.71 10.68 6.12
C ALA A 166 11.15 12.01 6.77
N THR A 167 11.80 12.88 6.00
CA THR A 167 12.28 14.20 6.48
C THR A 167 11.28 15.32 6.26
N GLN A 168 10.11 15.07 5.67
CA GLN A 168 9.05 16.07 5.54
C GLN A 168 8.55 16.55 6.92
N PRO A 169 8.28 17.87 7.09
CA PRO A 169 7.77 18.41 8.34
C PRO A 169 6.46 17.75 8.76
N ARG A 170 6.41 17.27 9.99
CA ARG A 170 5.19 16.66 10.57
C ARG A 170 4.27 17.68 11.22
N ASN A 171 4.77 18.87 11.56
CA ASN A 171 4.04 19.99 12.15
C ASN A 171 3.29 19.61 13.45
N LEU A 172 3.90 18.77 14.29
CA LEU A 172 3.32 18.32 15.56
C LEU A 172 3.27 19.43 16.62
N GLY A 173 4.01 20.53 16.40
CA GLY A 173 4.19 21.60 17.36
C GLY A 173 5.16 21.25 18.50
N ASP A 174 5.33 22.19 19.42
CA ASP A 174 6.15 21.96 20.62
C ASP A 174 5.44 21.00 21.58
N GLY A 175 6.20 20.13 22.24
CA GLY A 175 5.67 19.22 23.23
C GLY A 175 6.51 17.99 23.49
N PHE A 176 5.96 17.06 24.24
CA PHE A 176 6.62 15.79 24.54
C PHE A 176 5.61 14.64 24.66
N VAL A 177 6.10 13.43 24.50
CA VAL A 177 5.37 12.19 24.77
C VAL A 177 6.13 11.34 25.78
N SER A 178 5.40 10.57 26.58
CA SER A 178 5.99 9.54 27.43
C SER A 178 5.18 8.24 27.39
N MET A 179 5.88 7.14 27.62
CA MET A 179 5.33 5.81 27.77
C MET A 179 5.94 5.12 28.99
N ALA A 180 5.11 4.47 29.77
CA ALA A 180 5.53 3.47 30.73
C ALA A 180 4.76 2.19 30.45
N TRP A 181 5.48 1.06 30.40
CA TRP A 181 4.89 -0.28 30.23
C TRP A 181 5.32 -1.17 31.38
N THR A 182 4.38 -1.94 31.89
CA THR A 182 4.63 -2.92 32.95
C THR A 182 3.94 -4.23 32.57
N PRO A 183 4.69 -5.33 32.32
CA PRO A 183 4.12 -6.64 32.12
C PRO A 183 3.33 -7.07 33.36
N THR A 184 2.14 -7.65 33.16
CA THR A 184 1.26 -8.09 34.27
C THR A 184 0.98 -9.58 34.25
N GLY A 185 1.37 -10.29 33.21
CA GLY A 185 1.22 -11.72 33.01
C GLY A 185 1.71 -12.13 31.62
N GLU A 186 1.48 -13.39 31.30
CA GLU A 186 1.72 -13.89 29.95
C GLU A 186 0.81 -13.11 28.98
N ASN A 187 1.40 -12.52 27.92
CA ASN A 187 0.69 -11.74 26.90
C ASN A 187 -0.21 -10.63 27.45
N SER A 188 0.23 -9.98 28.51
CA SER A 188 -0.51 -8.88 29.10
C SER A 188 0.37 -7.88 29.80
N GLY A 189 -0.04 -6.61 29.79
CA GLY A 189 0.64 -5.53 30.47
C GLY A 189 -0.25 -4.33 30.70
N THR A 190 0.28 -3.38 31.44
CA THR A 190 -0.33 -2.09 31.64
C THR A 190 0.51 -1.04 30.91
N VAL A 191 -0.10 -0.29 29.99
CA VAL A 191 0.49 0.91 29.41
C VAL A 191 -0.03 2.14 30.15
N ALA A 192 0.89 3.04 30.53
CA ALA A 192 0.56 4.43 30.89
C ALA A 192 1.24 5.36 29.89
N TRP A 193 0.49 6.29 29.36
CA TRP A 193 1.00 7.21 28.35
C TRP A 193 0.64 8.67 28.69
N SER A 194 1.43 9.61 28.21
CA SER A 194 1.07 11.03 28.20
C SER A 194 1.62 11.71 26.97
N ILE A 195 0.92 12.76 26.55
CA ILE A 195 1.36 13.72 25.54
C ILE A 195 1.05 15.11 26.03
N ASP A 196 2.02 16.03 25.92
CA ASP A 196 1.80 17.46 26.06
C ASP A 196 2.01 18.09 24.69
N GLN A 197 1.01 18.79 24.17
CA GLN A 197 1.02 19.35 22.83
C GLN A 197 0.56 20.81 22.85
N SER A 198 1.25 21.66 22.10
CA SER A 198 0.92 23.08 22.00
C SER A 198 -0.25 23.37 21.06
N THR A 199 -0.58 22.45 20.18
CA THR A 199 -1.67 22.56 19.20
C THR A 199 -2.88 21.72 19.61
N SER A 200 -4.09 22.17 19.30
CA SER A 200 -5.28 21.34 19.46
C SER A 200 -5.42 20.44 18.25
N ALA A 201 -5.22 19.14 18.46
CA ALA A 201 -5.45 18.11 17.47
C ALA A 201 -5.99 16.85 18.17
N GLU A 202 -6.82 16.10 17.47
CA GLU A 202 -7.42 14.89 18.00
C GLU A 202 -6.62 13.67 17.51
N TYR A 203 -6.22 12.81 18.44
CA TYR A 203 -5.50 11.57 18.11
C TYR A 203 -6.13 10.38 18.80
N ASN A 204 -6.24 9.29 18.10
CA ASN A 204 -6.35 7.99 18.72
C ASN A 204 -4.97 7.55 19.21
N VAL A 205 -4.93 6.97 20.41
CA VAL A 205 -3.72 6.43 21.01
C VAL A 205 -3.81 4.94 21.00
N SER A 206 -2.81 4.29 20.42
CA SER A 206 -2.75 2.83 20.32
C SER A 206 -1.41 2.27 20.74
N VAL A 207 -1.42 1.03 21.17
CA VAL A 207 -0.25 0.19 21.34
C VAL A 207 -0.19 -0.75 20.15
N TRP A 208 0.98 -0.79 19.51
CA TRP A 208 1.28 -1.77 18.47
C TRP A 208 2.19 -2.83 19.03
N MET A 209 1.78 -4.09 18.92
CA MET A 209 2.62 -5.23 19.25
C MET A 209 3.38 -5.61 17.98
N VAL A 210 4.71 -5.49 18.06
CA VAL A 210 5.60 -5.68 16.91
C VAL A 210 6.55 -6.83 17.21
N GLU A 211 6.51 -7.86 16.39
CA GLU A 211 7.47 -8.95 16.42
C GLU A 211 8.73 -8.53 15.69
N LYS A 212 9.87 -8.61 16.37
CA LYS A 212 11.14 -8.14 15.81
C LYS A 212 11.56 -8.94 14.60
N VAL A 213 11.48 -10.26 14.71
CA VAL A 213 11.92 -11.20 13.69
C VAL A 213 11.08 -12.45 13.73
N ALA A 214 10.44 -12.84 12.63
CA ALA A 214 9.82 -14.14 12.46
C ALA A 214 10.61 -15.01 11.47
N TYR A 215 10.82 -16.26 11.79
CA TYR A 215 11.42 -17.26 10.91
C TYR A 215 10.34 -18.01 10.15
N PHE A 216 10.19 -17.73 8.86
CA PHE A 216 9.24 -18.40 7.97
C PHE A 216 9.91 -18.82 6.64
N PRO A 217 10.45 -20.04 6.56
CA PRO A 217 11.20 -20.51 5.38
C PRO A 217 10.34 -20.90 4.18
N ASP A 218 9.02 -21.03 4.36
CA ASP A 218 8.09 -21.44 3.29
C ASP A 218 7.62 -20.27 2.44
N GLY A 219 8.10 -19.05 2.70
CA GLY A 219 7.89 -17.88 1.85
C GLY A 219 8.47 -18.08 0.45
N THR A 220 7.86 -17.46 -0.56
CA THR A 220 8.30 -17.61 -1.97
C THR A 220 9.00 -16.38 -2.53
N ASN A 221 9.30 -15.38 -1.69
CA ASN A 221 10.05 -14.17 -2.05
C ASN A 221 11.57 -14.29 -1.83
N ASN A 222 12.09 -15.48 -1.49
CA ASN A 222 13.48 -15.78 -1.15
C ASN A 222 13.97 -15.20 0.20
N GLN A 223 13.11 -14.69 1.04
CA GLN A 223 13.40 -14.38 2.44
C GLN A 223 12.98 -15.54 3.34
N ILE A 224 13.67 -15.71 4.46
CA ILE A 224 13.35 -16.69 5.50
C ILE A 224 13.22 -16.03 6.87
N TYR A 225 13.65 -14.77 7.00
CA TYR A 225 13.46 -13.93 8.17
C TYR A 225 12.70 -12.67 7.75
N TYR A 226 11.70 -12.33 8.54
CA TYR A 226 10.83 -11.17 8.34
C TYR A 226 10.90 -10.30 9.58
N HIS A 227 11.08 -9.00 9.42
CA HIS A 227 11.38 -8.06 10.48
C HIS A 227 10.23 -7.10 10.72
N HIS A 228 10.15 -6.57 11.97
CA HIS A 228 9.24 -5.47 12.36
C HIS A 228 7.75 -5.73 12.08
N ILE A 229 7.31 -6.97 12.28
CA ILE A 229 5.97 -7.43 11.92
C ILE A 229 4.94 -6.89 12.91
N VAL A 230 3.98 -6.10 12.44
CA VAL A 230 2.85 -5.65 13.26
C VAL A 230 1.89 -6.82 13.48
N ARG A 231 1.90 -7.38 14.70
CA ARG A 231 1.04 -8.50 15.07
C ARG A 231 -0.35 -8.06 15.49
N GLU A 232 -0.43 -6.93 16.17
CA GLU A 232 -1.70 -6.43 16.71
C GLU A 232 -1.63 -4.93 16.95
N ILE A 233 -2.78 -4.25 16.82
CA ILE A 233 -2.98 -2.83 17.14
C ILE A 233 -4.12 -2.74 18.14
N ILE A 234 -3.86 -2.13 19.30
CA ILE A 234 -4.80 -2.09 20.43
C ILE A 234 -5.01 -0.62 20.82
N ASP A 235 -6.23 -0.14 20.72
CA ASP A 235 -6.59 1.22 21.14
C ASP A 235 -6.52 1.33 22.67
N VAL A 236 -5.84 2.37 23.17
CA VAL A 236 -5.60 2.60 24.59
C VAL A 236 -6.04 3.98 25.07
N GLY A 237 -6.62 4.80 24.18
CA GLY A 237 -7.17 6.09 24.54
C GLY A 237 -7.29 7.05 23.38
N THR A 238 -7.67 8.27 23.72
CA THR A 238 -7.80 9.39 22.77
C THR A 238 -7.27 10.67 23.39
N VAL A 239 -6.77 11.56 22.55
CA VAL A 239 -6.39 12.94 22.86
C VAL A 239 -7.33 13.86 22.11
N THR A 240 -7.92 14.85 22.77
CA THR A 240 -8.92 15.76 22.16
C THR A 240 -8.54 17.24 22.29
N ASP A 241 -7.60 17.57 23.14
CA ASP A 241 -7.31 18.97 23.47
C ASP A 241 -5.80 19.27 23.48
N ALA A 242 -5.46 20.53 23.34
CA ALA A 242 -4.11 21.03 23.60
C ALA A 242 -3.75 20.90 25.08
N GLY A 243 -2.45 20.84 25.38
CA GLY A 243 -1.89 20.67 26.71
C GLY A 243 -1.65 19.21 27.06
N LEU A 244 -1.56 18.92 28.35
CA LEU A 244 -1.22 17.60 28.84
C LEU A 244 -2.45 16.67 28.84
N SER A 245 -2.39 15.64 28.03
CA SER A 245 -3.32 14.50 28.04
C SER A 245 -2.59 13.24 28.49
N SER A 246 -3.30 12.34 29.16
CA SER A 246 -2.70 11.08 29.64
C SER A 246 -3.75 9.98 29.79
N GLY A 247 -3.31 8.75 29.74
CA GLY A 247 -4.17 7.58 29.93
C GLY A 247 -3.42 6.39 30.49
N THR A 248 -4.18 5.42 30.96
CA THR A 248 -3.68 4.12 31.40
C THR A 248 -4.64 3.03 30.95
N ALA A 249 -4.14 1.97 30.38
CA ALA A 249 -4.93 0.84 29.92
C ALA A 249 -4.27 -0.50 30.24
N GLN A 250 -5.11 -1.51 30.50
CA GLN A 250 -4.68 -2.92 30.49
C GLN A 250 -4.71 -3.41 29.04
N VAL A 251 -3.64 -4.04 28.63
CA VAL A 251 -3.46 -4.58 27.28
C VAL A 251 -3.29 -6.09 27.39
N THR A 252 -4.00 -6.81 26.54
CA THR A 252 -3.81 -8.25 26.31
C THR A 252 -3.57 -8.42 24.82
N TYR A 253 -2.57 -9.22 24.45
CA TYR A 253 -2.12 -9.33 23.07
C TYR A 253 -1.88 -10.80 22.68
N ALA A 254 -1.83 -11.08 21.37
CA ALA A 254 -1.54 -12.39 20.83
C ALA A 254 -0.06 -12.75 20.98
N ASP A 255 0.27 -14.04 20.95
CA ASP A 255 1.63 -14.55 20.89
C ASP A 255 2.37 -14.04 19.64
N ALA A 256 3.69 -13.98 19.72
CA ALA A 256 4.55 -13.90 18.55
C ALA A 256 4.32 -15.10 17.62
N TYR A 257 4.79 -15.01 16.39
CA TYR A 257 4.68 -16.12 15.44
C TYR A 257 5.55 -17.31 15.84
N ASP A 258 6.79 -17.05 16.28
CA ASP A 258 7.73 -18.10 16.65
C ASP A 258 8.44 -17.85 17.99
N ASP A 259 9.19 -16.81 18.18
CA ASP A 259 9.96 -16.52 19.39
C ASP A 259 9.24 -15.52 20.31
N ASP A 260 9.74 -15.32 21.55
CA ASP A 260 9.23 -14.34 22.51
C ASP A 260 9.99 -13.01 22.35
N ASP A 261 9.87 -12.39 21.17
CA ASP A 261 10.59 -11.16 20.83
C ASP A 261 9.67 -9.97 20.47
N LEU A 262 8.44 -10.00 21.04
CA LEU A 262 7.49 -8.90 20.89
C LEU A 262 7.99 -7.62 21.55
N GLU A 263 7.85 -6.52 20.85
CA GLU A 263 7.99 -5.16 21.37
C GLU A 263 6.61 -4.49 21.46
N VAL A 264 6.48 -3.59 22.44
CA VAL A 264 5.32 -2.72 22.60
C VAL A 264 5.71 -1.32 22.14
N HIS A 265 4.97 -0.77 21.18
CA HIS A 265 5.20 0.55 20.60
C HIS A 265 4.00 1.46 20.87
N LEU A 266 4.24 2.69 21.37
CA LEU A 266 3.18 3.68 21.57
C LEU A 266 3.04 4.55 20.31
N MET A 267 1.82 4.60 19.79
CA MET A 267 1.49 5.31 18.55
C MET A 267 0.33 6.28 18.76
N PHE A 268 0.42 7.40 18.07
CA PHE A 268 -0.63 8.41 17.98
C PHE A 268 -1.02 8.56 16.51
N HIS A 269 -2.29 8.51 16.22
CA HIS A 269 -2.76 8.70 14.86
C HIS A 269 -4.00 9.58 14.78
N GLU A 270 -3.90 10.62 14.00
CA GLU A 270 -5.04 11.33 13.49
C GLU A 270 -5.65 10.48 12.37
N TYR A 271 -6.95 10.26 12.43
CA TYR A 271 -7.67 9.62 11.34
C TYR A 271 -8.77 10.56 10.88
N ILE A 272 -8.58 11.11 9.71
CA ILE A 272 -9.58 11.91 9.02
C ILE A 272 -10.24 10.99 7.99
N GLU A 273 -11.52 10.71 8.18
CA GLU A 273 -12.26 9.91 7.21
C GLU A 273 -12.22 10.61 5.84
N PRO A 274 -11.72 9.94 4.78
CA PRO A 274 -11.65 10.57 3.47
C PRO A 274 -13.04 11.00 3.03
N VAL A 275 -13.19 12.26 2.65
CA VAL A 275 -14.42 12.74 2.03
C VAL A 275 -14.56 12.01 0.69
N VAL A 276 -15.42 11.01 0.65
CA VAL A 276 -15.82 10.39 -0.61
C VAL A 276 -16.57 11.46 -1.39
N VAL A 277 -15.86 12.19 -2.24
CA VAL A 277 -16.48 12.98 -3.28
C VAL A 277 -17.13 11.95 -4.20
N GLU A 278 -18.44 11.72 -4.04
CA GLU A 278 -19.19 11.04 -5.10
C GLU A 278 -18.84 11.78 -6.39
N GLU A 279 -18.06 11.12 -7.26
CA GLU A 279 -17.91 11.62 -8.62
C GLU A 279 -19.35 11.83 -9.12
N GLU A 280 -19.73 13.10 -9.35
CA GLU A 280 -20.97 13.42 -10.02
C GLU A 280 -21.04 12.48 -11.22
N GLN A 281 -21.99 11.54 -11.17
CA GLN A 281 -22.21 10.61 -12.29
C GLN A 281 -22.26 11.47 -13.52
N LYS A 282 -21.16 11.45 -14.28
CA LYS A 282 -21.09 12.11 -15.58
C LYS A 282 -22.40 11.70 -16.28
N PRO A 283 -23.28 12.64 -16.63
CA PRO A 283 -24.56 12.29 -17.22
C PRO A 283 -24.26 11.29 -18.32
N GLU A 284 -24.88 10.12 -18.20
CA GLU A 284 -24.76 9.07 -19.21
C GLU A 284 -25.02 9.75 -20.55
N PRO A 285 -24.11 9.71 -21.53
CA PRO A 285 -24.31 10.40 -22.78
C PRO A 285 -25.69 9.94 -23.26
N GLU A 286 -26.62 10.89 -23.40
CA GLU A 286 -27.91 10.60 -24.00
C GLU A 286 -27.59 9.79 -25.24
N THR A 287 -28.05 8.54 -25.25
CA THR A 287 -27.92 7.70 -26.43
C THR A 287 -28.74 8.42 -27.50
N GLU A 288 -28.08 9.32 -28.23
CA GLU A 288 -28.63 9.69 -29.52
C GLU A 288 -28.89 8.36 -30.22
N ASP A 289 -30.13 8.08 -30.52
CA ASP A 289 -30.55 6.98 -31.39
C ASP A 289 -29.78 7.07 -32.69
N THR A 290 -28.50 6.64 -32.64
CA THR A 290 -27.75 6.39 -33.87
C THR A 290 -28.50 5.24 -34.53
N PRO A 291 -29.15 5.49 -35.67
CA PRO A 291 -29.85 4.42 -36.37
C PRO A 291 -28.83 3.32 -36.59
N PHE A 292 -29.13 2.15 -36.03
CA PHE A 292 -28.37 0.92 -36.25
C PHE A 292 -28.20 0.83 -37.77
N ILE A 293 -27.04 1.21 -38.29
CA ILE A 293 -26.64 0.90 -39.65
C ILE A 293 -26.39 -0.61 -39.59
N SER A 294 -27.46 -1.35 -39.88
CA SER A 294 -27.36 -2.78 -40.14
C SER A 294 -26.28 -2.92 -41.20
N MET A 295 -25.12 -3.47 -40.82
CA MET A 295 -24.11 -3.87 -41.80
C MET A 295 -24.82 -4.68 -42.86
N PRO A 296 -24.82 -4.23 -44.12
CA PRO A 296 -25.58 -4.95 -45.12
C PRO A 296 -25.05 -6.36 -45.22
N LEU A 297 -25.94 -7.34 -45.13
CA LEU A 297 -25.68 -8.77 -45.29
C LEU A 297 -24.80 -9.14 -46.51
N THR A 298 -24.57 -8.18 -47.38
CA THR A 298 -23.66 -8.25 -48.54
C THR A 298 -22.19 -8.47 -48.19
N ILE A 299 -21.69 -8.03 -47.04
CA ILE A 299 -20.28 -8.26 -46.67
C ILE A 299 -20.06 -9.70 -46.18
N LEU A 300 -21.03 -10.31 -45.48
CA LEU A 300 -20.97 -11.72 -45.11
C LEU A 300 -21.10 -12.64 -46.31
N ALA A 301 -21.89 -12.25 -47.30
CA ALA A 301 -22.04 -13.04 -48.57
C ALA A 301 -20.75 -13.02 -49.40
N LEU A 302 -20.00 -11.91 -49.44
CA LEU A 302 -18.74 -11.83 -50.16
C LEU A 302 -17.61 -12.66 -49.49
N LEU A 303 -17.58 -12.77 -48.17
CA LEU A 303 -16.64 -13.62 -47.47
C LEU A 303 -16.94 -15.11 -47.70
N ALA A 304 -18.22 -15.49 -47.73
CA ALA A 304 -18.63 -16.88 -48.01
C ALA A 304 -18.33 -17.33 -49.45
N VAL A 305 -18.41 -16.39 -50.43
CA VAL A 305 -18.06 -16.65 -51.83
C VAL A 305 -16.55 -16.76 -52.02
N ALA A 306 -15.75 -15.96 -51.33
CA ALA A 306 -14.30 -16.03 -51.39
C ALA A 306 -13.75 -17.33 -50.83
N LEU A 307 -14.35 -17.88 -49.73
CA LEU A 307 -13.95 -19.16 -49.11
C LEU A 307 -14.37 -20.39 -49.95
N ARG A 308 -15.46 -20.26 -50.75
CA ARG A 308 -15.93 -21.36 -51.61
C ARG A 308 -15.10 -21.54 -52.89
N ARG A 309 -14.36 -20.53 -53.33
CA ARG A 309 -13.48 -20.59 -54.52
C ARG A 309 -12.08 -21.13 -54.23
N GLN A 310 -11.73 -21.37 -53.00
CA GLN A 310 -10.45 -22.02 -52.63
C GLN A 310 -10.51 -23.55 -52.54
N HIS A 311 -11.71 -24.15 -52.73
CA HIS A 311 -11.91 -25.61 -52.65
C HIS A 311 -12.45 -26.23 -53.98
N GLN A 312 -12.20 -25.57 -55.13
CA GLN A 312 -12.38 -26.21 -56.45
C GLN A 312 -11.09 -26.12 -57.28
#